data_dcee93fc9163cb8fd7c94d48a67492d9
#
_entry.id   dcee93fc9163cb8fd7c94d48a67492d9
#
_cell.length_a   1.000
_cell.length_b   1.000
_cell.length_c   1.000
_cell.angle_alpha   90.00
_cell.angle_beta   90.00
_cell.angle_gamma   90.00
#
_symmetry.space_group_name_H-M   'P 1'
#
loop_
_entity.id
_entity.type
_entity.pdbx_description
1 polymer ?
#
loop_
_entity_poly.entity_id
_entity_poly.type
_entity_poly.pdbx_seq_one_letter_code
_entity_poly.pdbx_strand_id
1 'polypeptide(L)'
;MIVLGALVFVLATSVRLESPTPAHAAPVPAKIAPTPNDKRIAFSFDDVPRDPGAFLRDGERPGLLLEALRHGGIEQAAFFVNPGRITDSDDDAETVLRYAAAGHVLANHTAHHSKLSAVSAQKFLTDIDEAQVWLDGKPNLRSWFRFPFLDEGGTSKAKRDAVRTGLEKRGLINAYVTVDASDWYLEDLALAAAKQGKIMDWNALRDLFVESYVQSANFSDDLARRTLGRAPVQMILLHETDLAAMFVDDLAIALKQDGWTIVTADEAYADPMVSMIPDVEMADGTRTQMLAAERSVGNRWYMRNDPKVAKKLFAERVLRE
;
A
#
# COMPACT_ATOMS: atom_id res chain seq x y z
N MET A 1 -96.02 -6.61 21.80
CA MET A 1 -94.90 -6.11 20.96
C MET A 1 -93.63 -6.81 21.45
N ILE A 2 -93.23 -7.81 20.72
CA ILE A 2 -92.08 -8.68 21.08
C ILE A 2 -90.89 -8.20 20.22
N VAL A 3 -89.80 -7.79 20.86
CA VAL A 3 -88.56 -7.44 20.18
C VAL A 3 -87.60 -8.61 20.34
N LEU A 4 -87.29 -9.24 19.21
CA LEU A 4 -86.28 -10.31 19.14
C LEU A 4 -84.88 -9.67 19.08
N GLY A 5 -84.06 -9.98 20.08
CA GLY A 5 -82.66 -9.66 20.04
C GLY A 5 -81.83 -10.77 19.31
N ALA A 6 -81.16 -10.44 18.27
CA ALA A 6 -80.23 -11.34 17.56
C ALA A 6 -78.86 -11.31 18.22
N LEU A 7 -78.38 -12.49 18.69
CA LEU A 7 -77.04 -12.70 19.23
C LEU A 7 -76.08 -13.01 18.06
N VAL A 8 -75.14 -12.13 17.87
CA VAL A 8 -74.04 -12.37 16.86
C VAL A 8 -72.87 -13.04 17.61
N PHE A 9 -72.58 -14.28 17.23
CA PHE A 9 -71.35 -14.98 17.66
C PHE A 9 -70.21 -14.56 16.77
N VAL A 10 -69.21 -13.89 17.33
CA VAL A 10 -67.93 -13.65 16.63
C VAL A 10 -67.01 -14.80 16.99
N LEU A 11 -66.69 -15.62 15.97
CA LEU A 11 -65.61 -16.62 16.07
C LEU A 11 -64.28 -15.92 15.94
N ALA A 12 -63.52 -15.87 16.99
CA ALA A 12 -62.14 -15.42 16.98
C ALA A 12 -61.22 -16.59 16.53
N THR A 13 -60.77 -16.54 15.26
CA THR A 13 -59.72 -17.43 14.77
C THR A 13 -58.37 -16.90 15.21
N SER A 14 -57.72 -17.60 16.18
CA SER A 14 -56.35 -17.34 16.61
C SER A 14 -55.37 -17.82 15.52
N VAL A 15 -54.80 -16.91 14.76
CA VAL A 15 -53.67 -17.17 13.89
C VAL A 15 -52.40 -17.32 14.76
N ARG A 16 -51.88 -18.52 14.87
CA ARG A 16 -50.53 -18.74 15.42
C ARG A 16 -49.52 -18.24 14.44
N LEU A 17 -48.83 -17.18 14.80
CA LEU A 17 -47.58 -16.76 14.10
C LEU A 17 -46.49 -17.76 14.50
N GLU A 18 -46.10 -18.61 13.56
CA GLU A 18 -44.89 -19.41 13.71
C GLU A 18 -43.66 -18.48 13.63
N SER A 19 -42.84 -18.53 14.68
CA SER A 19 -41.56 -17.82 14.72
C SER A 19 -40.65 -18.35 13.64
N PRO A 20 -39.97 -17.51 12.83
CA PRO A 20 -39.05 -17.98 11.82
C PRO A 20 -37.88 -18.71 12.47
N THR A 21 -37.63 -19.92 12.03
CA THR A 21 -36.44 -20.71 12.39
C THR A 21 -35.21 -19.92 12.01
N PRO A 22 -34.20 -19.76 12.87
CA PRO A 22 -32.98 -19.08 12.52
C PRO A 22 -32.30 -19.84 11.36
N ALA A 23 -32.09 -19.16 10.26
CA ALA A 23 -31.33 -19.69 9.13
C ALA A 23 -29.95 -20.12 9.64
N HIS A 24 -29.62 -21.38 9.44
CA HIS A 24 -28.26 -21.91 9.68
C HIS A 24 -27.30 -21.07 8.81
N ALA A 25 -26.47 -20.26 9.48
CA ALA A 25 -25.37 -19.59 8.81
C ALA A 25 -24.48 -20.68 8.17
N ALA A 26 -24.24 -20.57 6.87
CA ALA A 26 -23.31 -21.45 6.18
C ALA A 26 -21.96 -21.43 6.93
N PRO A 27 -21.27 -22.57 7.08
CA PRO A 27 -19.96 -22.60 7.73
C PRO A 27 -19.03 -21.67 6.98
N VAL A 28 -18.50 -20.66 7.68
CA VAL A 28 -17.42 -19.83 7.20
C VAL A 28 -16.27 -20.78 6.85
N PRO A 29 -15.71 -20.75 5.62
CA PRO A 29 -14.62 -21.64 5.27
C PRO A 29 -13.50 -21.46 6.29
N ALA A 30 -13.04 -22.56 6.88
CA ALA A 30 -11.95 -22.55 7.84
C ALA A 30 -10.74 -21.88 7.16
N LYS A 31 -10.28 -20.74 7.73
CA LYS A 31 -9.03 -20.09 7.29
C LYS A 31 -7.94 -21.16 7.39
N ILE A 32 -7.37 -21.54 6.24
CA ILE A 32 -6.17 -22.35 6.19
C ILE A 32 -5.11 -21.56 6.96
N ALA A 33 -4.64 -22.07 8.09
CA ALA A 33 -3.54 -21.47 8.81
C ALA A 33 -2.32 -21.44 7.88
N PRO A 34 -1.67 -20.28 7.66
CA PRO A 34 -0.51 -20.20 6.79
C PRO A 34 0.57 -21.14 7.31
N THR A 35 1.18 -21.92 6.41
CA THR A 35 2.32 -22.75 6.73
C THR A 35 3.50 -21.90 7.18
N PRO A 36 4.40 -22.38 8.06
CA PRO A 36 5.53 -21.59 8.58
C PRO A 36 6.47 -21.01 7.51
N ASN A 37 6.42 -21.49 6.27
CA ASN A 37 7.26 -21.06 5.15
C ASN A 37 6.50 -20.34 4.02
N ASP A 38 5.28 -19.89 4.27
CA ASP A 38 4.47 -19.22 3.26
C ASP A 38 4.86 -17.72 3.15
N LYS A 39 5.89 -17.45 2.33
CA LYS A 39 6.34 -16.11 1.98
C LYS A 39 5.46 -15.54 0.87
N ARG A 40 4.55 -14.62 1.18
CA ARG A 40 3.66 -13.98 0.22
C ARG A 40 3.89 -12.47 0.20
N ILE A 41 3.90 -11.87 -0.98
CA ILE A 41 4.24 -10.47 -1.17
C ILE A 41 3.44 -9.84 -2.31
N ALA A 42 2.98 -8.61 -2.11
CA ALA A 42 2.32 -7.79 -3.10
C ALA A 42 3.10 -6.49 -3.35
N PHE A 43 2.79 -5.81 -4.44
CA PHE A 43 3.49 -4.61 -4.89
C PHE A 43 2.61 -3.38 -4.81
N SER A 44 3.20 -2.25 -4.42
CA SER A 44 2.54 -0.95 -4.48
C SER A 44 3.50 0.15 -4.90
N PHE A 45 2.94 1.16 -5.58
CA PHE A 45 3.65 2.32 -6.09
C PHE A 45 3.00 3.59 -5.55
N ASP A 46 3.80 4.42 -4.90
CA ASP A 46 3.39 5.71 -4.37
C ASP A 46 3.75 6.84 -5.34
N ASP A 47 3.21 8.02 -5.08
CA ASP A 47 3.51 9.27 -5.78
C ASP A 47 3.04 9.32 -7.24
N VAL A 48 1.93 8.71 -7.58
CA VAL A 48 1.44 8.61 -8.95
C VAL A 48 0.49 9.76 -9.31
N PRO A 49 0.69 10.46 -10.46
CA PRO A 49 1.82 10.38 -11.38
C PRO A 49 3.05 11.14 -10.84
N ARG A 50 4.23 10.74 -11.25
CA ARG A 50 5.48 11.49 -10.97
C ARG A 50 5.92 12.26 -12.20
N ASP A 51 6.59 13.38 -11.96
CA ASP A 51 7.27 14.12 -13.01
C ASP A 51 8.20 13.21 -13.84
N PRO A 52 8.45 13.53 -15.12
CA PRO A 52 9.40 12.79 -15.94
C PRO A 52 10.76 12.63 -15.26
N GLY A 53 11.34 11.43 -15.33
CA GLY A 53 12.68 11.15 -14.82
C GLY A 53 13.77 11.66 -15.78
N ALA A 54 15.01 11.21 -15.55
CA ALA A 54 16.14 11.59 -16.40
C ALA A 54 16.67 10.44 -17.25
N PHE A 55 16.17 9.23 -17.08
CA PHE A 55 16.73 8.03 -17.71
C PHE A 55 15.82 7.46 -18.81
N LEU A 56 14.53 7.74 -18.72
CA LEU A 56 13.54 7.39 -19.74
C LEU A 56 13.07 8.65 -20.47
N ARG A 57 12.63 8.48 -21.72
CA ARG A 57 12.00 9.57 -22.46
C ARG A 57 10.66 9.92 -21.83
N ASP A 58 10.25 11.15 -22.06
CA ASP A 58 8.95 11.61 -21.62
C ASP A 58 7.84 10.69 -22.14
N GLY A 59 6.93 10.27 -21.26
CA GLY A 59 5.82 9.35 -21.55
C GLY A 59 6.21 7.85 -21.69
N GLU A 60 7.51 7.47 -21.66
CA GLU A 60 7.90 6.05 -21.73
C GLU A 60 7.67 5.26 -20.43
N ARG A 61 7.85 5.91 -19.27
CA ARG A 61 7.82 5.23 -17.96
C ARG A 61 6.55 4.41 -17.73
N PRO A 62 5.34 4.92 -17.96
CA PRO A 62 4.12 4.13 -17.69
C PRO A 62 4.02 2.87 -18.53
N GLY A 63 4.43 2.95 -19.80
CA GLY A 63 4.44 1.80 -20.70
C GLY A 63 5.44 0.74 -20.28
N LEU A 64 6.67 1.17 -19.96
CA LEU A 64 7.74 0.27 -19.52
C LEU A 64 7.39 -0.38 -18.16
N LEU A 65 6.85 0.39 -17.22
CA LEU A 65 6.43 -0.14 -15.92
C LEU A 65 5.35 -1.22 -16.08
N LEU A 66 4.33 -0.98 -16.91
CA LEU A 66 3.29 -1.97 -17.19
C LEU A 66 3.84 -3.25 -17.84
N GLU A 67 4.78 -3.10 -18.78
CA GLU A 67 5.44 -4.26 -19.40
C GLU A 67 6.28 -5.04 -18.37
N ALA A 68 7.02 -4.36 -17.53
CA ALA A 68 7.82 -4.97 -16.47
C ALA A 68 6.94 -5.69 -15.42
N LEU A 69 5.82 -5.09 -15.01
CA LEU A 69 4.85 -5.73 -14.11
C LEU A 69 4.31 -7.04 -14.73
N ARG A 70 3.90 -6.99 -16.00
CA ARG A 70 3.42 -8.18 -16.73
C ARG A 70 4.50 -9.25 -16.84
N HIS A 71 5.73 -8.88 -17.20
CA HIS A 71 6.86 -9.81 -17.34
C HIS A 71 7.26 -10.41 -15.99
N GLY A 72 7.26 -9.61 -14.92
CA GLY A 72 7.46 -10.06 -13.56
C GLY A 72 6.32 -10.93 -13.00
N GLY A 73 5.19 -11.07 -13.73
CA GLY A 73 4.01 -11.82 -13.30
C GLY A 73 3.32 -11.17 -12.09
N ILE A 74 3.31 -9.85 -12.03
CA ILE A 74 2.58 -9.05 -11.04
C ILE A 74 1.21 -8.74 -11.63
N GLU A 75 0.21 -9.57 -11.32
CA GLU A 75 -1.13 -9.45 -11.91
C GLU A 75 -1.86 -8.20 -11.44
N GLN A 76 -1.67 -7.80 -10.18
CA GLN A 76 -2.29 -6.62 -9.61
C GLN A 76 -1.36 -5.95 -8.61
N ALA A 77 -0.97 -4.71 -8.87
CA ALA A 77 -0.32 -3.81 -7.94
C ALA A 77 -1.28 -2.68 -7.49
N ALA A 78 -0.97 -2.00 -6.39
CA ALA A 78 -1.69 -0.81 -5.95
C ALA A 78 -0.92 0.46 -6.32
N PHE A 79 -1.61 1.44 -6.92
CA PHE A 79 -1.08 2.74 -7.27
C PHE A 79 -1.72 3.81 -6.40
N PHE A 80 -0.91 4.47 -5.56
CA PHE A 80 -1.35 5.52 -4.66
C PHE A 80 -1.18 6.87 -5.31
N VAL A 81 -2.31 7.53 -5.59
CA VAL A 81 -2.41 8.67 -6.51
C VAL A 81 -2.41 10.00 -5.76
N ASN A 82 -1.60 10.95 -6.26
CA ASN A 82 -1.61 12.35 -5.85
C ASN A 82 -2.21 13.24 -6.95
N PRO A 83 -3.53 13.42 -7.00
CA PRO A 83 -4.16 14.14 -8.10
C PRO A 83 -3.73 15.60 -8.25
N GLY A 84 -3.24 16.23 -7.19
CA GLY A 84 -2.71 17.59 -7.26
C GLY A 84 -1.44 17.75 -8.11
N ARG A 85 -0.84 16.63 -8.53
CA ARG A 85 0.28 16.60 -9.51
C ARG A 85 -0.21 16.51 -10.95
N ILE A 86 -1.48 16.16 -11.16
CA ILE A 86 -2.07 16.09 -12.49
C ILE A 86 -2.24 17.51 -12.99
N THR A 87 -1.46 17.85 -14.01
CA THR A 87 -1.54 19.15 -14.67
C THR A 87 -2.74 19.19 -15.63
N ASP A 88 -3.01 20.36 -16.24
CA ASP A 88 -4.06 20.49 -17.25
C ASP A 88 -3.75 19.71 -18.56
N SER A 89 -2.59 19.04 -18.64
CA SER A 89 -2.30 18.08 -19.72
C SER A 89 -3.07 16.78 -19.48
N ASP A 90 -3.72 16.27 -20.52
CA ASP A 90 -4.44 14.99 -20.44
C ASP A 90 -3.52 13.79 -20.15
N ASP A 91 -2.20 13.93 -20.37
CA ASP A 91 -1.21 12.85 -20.29
C ASP A 91 -1.05 12.27 -18.88
N ASP A 92 -1.06 13.12 -17.83
CA ASP A 92 -0.92 12.66 -16.44
C ASP A 92 -2.15 11.85 -15.99
N ALA A 93 -3.34 12.37 -16.31
CA ALA A 93 -4.60 11.69 -16.02
C ALA A 93 -4.70 10.37 -16.80
N GLU A 94 -4.29 10.36 -18.08
CA GLU A 94 -4.23 9.16 -18.90
C GLU A 94 -3.27 8.12 -18.33
N THR A 95 -2.10 8.54 -17.84
CA THR A 95 -1.12 7.66 -17.18
C THR A 95 -1.76 6.89 -16.03
N VAL A 96 -2.46 7.58 -15.11
CA VAL A 96 -3.16 6.92 -14.00
C VAL A 96 -4.21 5.94 -14.49
N LEU A 97 -4.99 6.34 -15.50
CA LEU A 97 -6.04 5.48 -16.07
C LEU A 97 -5.48 4.27 -16.82
N ARG A 98 -4.29 4.36 -17.42
CA ARG A 98 -3.61 3.23 -18.06
C ARG A 98 -3.26 2.14 -17.04
N TYR A 99 -2.81 2.48 -15.82
CA TYR A 99 -2.59 1.50 -14.76
C TYR A 99 -3.88 0.78 -14.37
N ALA A 100 -4.98 1.52 -14.21
CA ALA A 100 -6.27 0.92 -13.91
C ALA A 100 -6.78 0.04 -15.06
N ALA A 101 -6.64 0.47 -16.31
CA ALA A 101 -7.04 -0.30 -17.49
C ALA A 101 -6.25 -1.62 -17.64
N ALA A 102 -5.02 -1.65 -17.13
CA ALA A 102 -4.19 -2.86 -17.11
C ALA A 102 -4.53 -3.83 -15.96
N GLY A 103 -5.55 -3.52 -15.13
CA GLY A 103 -6.00 -4.39 -14.02
C GLY A 103 -5.44 -4.04 -12.65
N HIS A 104 -4.60 -3.02 -12.57
CA HIS A 104 -4.08 -2.55 -11.28
C HIS A 104 -5.11 -1.69 -10.55
N VAL A 105 -4.93 -1.50 -9.23
CA VAL A 105 -5.88 -0.76 -8.40
C VAL A 105 -5.36 0.62 -8.05
N LEU A 106 -6.27 1.59 -7.98
CA LEU A 106 -5.99 2.96 -7.58
C LEU A 106 -6.39 3.19 -6.13
N ALA A 107 -5.65 4.06 -5.44
CA ALA A 107 -5.93 4.42 -4.06
C ALA A 107 -5.48 5.86 -3.76
N ASN A 108 -5.94 6.40 -2.63
CA ASN A 108 -5.72 7.79 -2.24
C ASN A 108 -4.36 7.98 -1.53
N HIS A 109 -3.57 8.98 -1.97
CA HIS A 109 -2.30 9.37 -1.37
C HIS A 109 -2.23 10.86 -0.99
N THR A 110 -3.37 11.48 -0.69
CA THR A 110 -3.61 12.93 -0.62
C THR A 110 -3.47 13.63 -1.99
N ALA A 111 -3.98 14.84 -2.13
CA ALA A 111 -3.82 15.60 -3.37
C ALA A 111 -2.38 16.13 -3.53
N HIS A 112 -1.79 16.66 -2.45
CA HIS A 112 -0.55 17.45 -2.50
C HIS A 112 0.64 16.78 -1.79
N HIS A 113 0.54 15.50 -1.43
CA HIS A 113 1.59 14.74 -0.77
C HIS A 113 2.10 15.43 0.51
N SER A 114 1.18 15.99 1.31
CA SER A 114 1.53 16.71 2.55
C SER A 114 2.03 15.76 3.63
N LYS A 115 3.10 16.14 4.34
CA LYS A 115 3.60 15.41 5.51
C LYS A 115 2.72 15.72 6.72
N LEU A 116 2.06 14.72 7.34
CA LEU A 116 1.12 14.94 8.44
C LEU A 116 1.78 15.64 9.64
N SER A 117 3.01 15.26 10.01
CA SER A 117 3.73 15.92 11.10
C SER A 117 3.93 17.43 10.87
N ALA A 118 3.98 17.89 9.60
CA ALA A 118 4.23 19.28 9.24
C ALA A 118 2.95 20.14 9.12
N VAL A 119 1.75 19.52 9.06
CA VAL A 119 0.48 20.24 8.88
C VAL A 119 -0.50 19.92 10.02
N SER A 120 -1.62 20.64 10.10
CA SER A 120 -2.70 20.29 11.04
C SER A 120 -3.48 19.06 10.54
N ALA A 121 -4.07 18.29 11.47
CA ALA A 121 -4.94 17.17 11.12
C ALA A 121 -6.09 17.59 10.18
N GLN A 122 -6.70 18.77 10.42
CA GLN A 122 -7.77 19.29 9.56
C GLN A 122 -7.29 19.54 8.14
N LYS A 123 -6.13 20.20 7.97
CA LYS A 123 -5.56 20.47 6.64
C LYS A 123 -5.23 19.16 5.92
N PHE A 124 -4.70 18.20 6.63
CA PHE A 124 -4.39 16.88 6.07
C PHE A 124 -5.64 16.12 5.62
N LEU A 125 -6.72 16.17 6.42
CA LEU A 125 -7.99 15.56 6.04
C LEU A 125 -8.65 16.26 4.84
N THR A 126 -8.50 17.59 4.72
CA THR A 126 -8.94 18.31 3.53
C THR A 126 -8.16 17.86 2.28
N ASP A 127 -6.85 17.66 2.41
CA ASP A 127 -5.99 17.16 1.32
C ASP A 127 -6.38 15.74 0.86
N ILE A 128 -6.85 14.89 1.79
CA ILE A 128 -7.44 13.58 1.46
C ILE A 128 -8.75 13.75 0.70
N ASP A 129 -9.63 14.66 1.13
CA ASP A 129 -10.93 14.90 0.49
C ASP A 129 -10.75 15.46 -0.94
N GLU A 130 -9.80 16.37 -1.15
CA GLU A 130 -9.45 16.88 -2.47
C GLU A 130 -8.99 15.76 -3.41
N ALA A 131 -8.14 14.86 -2.94
CA ALA A 131 -7.74 13.69 -3.73
C ALA A 131 -8.94 12.78 -4.04
N GLN A 132 -9.82 12.56 -3.07
CA GLN A 132 -10.97 11.70 -3.24
C GLN A 132 -11.95 12.21 -4.31
N VAL A 133 -12.15 13.53 -4.40
CA VAL A 133 -12.99 14.15 -5.43
C VAL A 133 -12.51 13.78 -6.85
N TRP A 134 -11.21 13.74 -7.08
CA TRP A 134 -10.66 13.35 -8.39
C TRP A 134 -10.77 11.83 -8.61
N LEU A 135 -10.56 11.04 -7.57
CA LEU A 135 -10.55 9.57 -7.63
C LEU A 135 -11.95 8.98 -7.79
N ASP A 136 -12.98 9.63 -7.28
CA ASP A 136 -14.35 9.11 -7.31
C ASP A 136 -14.80 8.78 -8.72
N GLY A 137 -15.35 7.57 -8.89
CA GLY A 137 -15.79 7.05 -10.17
C GLY A 137 -14.67 6.55 -11.10
N LYS A 138 -13.40 6.62 -10.72
CA LYS A 138 -12.32 6.02 -11.50
C LYS A 138 -12.38 4.48 -11.42
N PRO A 139 -11.99 3.79 -12.51
CA PRO A 139 -11.99 2.33 -12.53
C PRO A 139 -10.99 1.76 -11.51
N ASN A 140 -11.32 0.60 -10.97
CA ASN A 140 -10.48 -0.14 -10.01
C ASN A 140 -10.08 0.63 -8.75
N LEU A 141 -10.78 1.71 -8.39
CA LEU A 141 -10.57 2.43 -7.13
C LEU A 141 -10.84 1.50 -5.94
N ARG A 142 -9.98 1.59 -4.92
CA ARG A 142 -10.17 0.96 -3.61
C ARG A 142 -10.32 2.04 -2.53
N SER A 143 -11.10 1.73 -1.49
CA SER A 143 -11.24 2.59 -0.30
C SER A 143 -9.99 2.50 0.58
N TRP A 144 -8.83 2.70 -0.02
CA TRP A 144 -7.52 2.66 0.63
C TRP A 144 -6.89 4.02 0.63
N PHE A 145 -6.17 4.28 1.72
CA PHE A 145 -5.40 5.50 1.91
C PHE A 145 -4.00 5.17 2.40
N ARG A 146 -2.99 5.78 1.84
CA ARG A 146 -1.62 5.70 2.33
C ARG A 146 -1.12 7.06 2.77
N PHE A 147 -0.49 7.08 3.95
CA PHE A 147 0.13 8.29 4.47
C PHE A 147 1.39 8.63 3.67
N PRO A 148 1.50 9.85 3.09
CA PRO A 148 2.76 10.34 2.54
C PRO A 148 3.92 10.23 3.53
N PHE A 149 5.09 9.83 3.04
CA PHE A 149 6.30 9.59 3.86
C PHE A 149 6.13 8.49 4.93
N LEU A 150 5.08 7.68 4.88
CA LEU A 150 4.66 6.76 5.96
C LEU A 150 4.48 7.50 7.31
N ASP A 151 4.28 8.81 7.30
CA ASP A 151 4.18 9.66 8.47
C ASP A 151 2.73 9.74 8.97
N GLU A 152 2.42 9.00 10.03
CA GLU A 152 1.12 9.06 10.72
C GLU A 152 1.09 10.15 11.82
N GLY A 153 1.89 11.21 11.70
CA GLY A 153 1.91 12.36 12.62
C GLY A 153 3.13 12.42 13.54
N GLY A 154 4.14 11.58 13.32
CA GLY A 154 5.37 11.54 14.10
C GLY A 154 5.09 11.29 15.59
N THR A 155 5.53 12.19 16.47
CA THR A 155 5.33 12.11 17.92
C THR A 155 3.99 12.68 18.42
N SER A 156 3.14 13.21 17.54
CA SER A 156 1.87 13.80 17.94
C SER A 156 0.73 12.77 17.92
N LYS A 157 0.54 12.07 19.04
CA LYS A 157 -0.56 11.11 19.22
C LYS A 157 -1.93 11.74 18.90
N ALA A 158 -2.19 12.94 19.38
CA ALA A 158 -3.47 13.61 19.14
C ALA A 158 -3.73 13.86 17.65
N LYS A 159 -2.70 14.24 16.88
CA LYS A 159 -2.80 14.44 15.43
C LYS A 159 -3.04 13.10 14.72
N ARG A 160 -2.29 12.07 15.05
CA ARG A 160 -2.45 10.72 14.56
C ARG A 160 -3.88 10.21 14.76
N ASP A 161 -4.37 10.26 16.00
CA ASP A 161 -5.68 9.72 16.37
C ASP A 161 -6.82 10.50 15.70
N ALA A 162 -6.67 11.83 15.55
CA ALA A 162 -7.64 12.65 14.82
C ALA A 162 -7.73 12.25 13.34
N VAL A 163 -6.58 11.98 12.69
CA VAL A 163 -6.58 11.57 11.28
C VAL A 163 -7.07 10.13 11.12
N ARG A 164 -6.69 9.20 11.98
CA ARG A 164 -7.21 7.82 11.95
C ARG A 164 -8.74 7.79 12.09
N THR A 165 -9.29 8.56 13.05
CA THR A 165 -10.75 8.74 13.16
C THR A 165 -11.35 9.41 11.92
N GLY A 166 -10.62 10.33 11.30
CA GLY A 166 -11.03 10.97 10.06
C GLY A 166 -11.10 10.01 8.88
N LEU A 167 -10.17 9.06 8.78
CA LEU A 167 -10.18 7.98 7.78
C LEU A 167 -11.37 7.04 7.98
N GLU A 168 -11.62 6.60 9.21
CA GLU A 168 -12.77 5.76 9.55
C GLU A 168 -14.10 6.39 9.11
N LYS A 169 -14.28 7.70 9.38
CA LYS A 169 -15.50 8.45 8.97
C LYS A 169 -15.66 8.53 7.45
N ARG A 170 -14.59 8.39 6.69
CA ARG A 170 -14.57 8.38 5.22
C ARG A 170 -14.65 6.97 4.63
N GLY A 171 -14.68 5.93 5.48
CA GLY A 171 -14.60 4.55 5.04
C GLY A 171 -13.27 4.18 4.40
N LEU A 172 -12.20 4.94 4.68
CA LEU A 172 -10.87 4.69 4.16
C LEU A 172 -10.06 3.81 5.11
N ILE A 173 -9.39 2.81 4.55
CA ILE A 173 -8.49 1.91 5.28
C ILE A 173 -7.06 2.41 5.10
N ASN A 174 -6.29 2.46 6.19
CA ASN A 174 -4.85 2.72 6.12
C ASN A 174 -4.14 1.56 5.42
N ALA A 175 -3.80 1.78 4.17
CA ALA A 175 -3.08 0.84 3.30
C ALA A 175 -1.58 0.89 3.60
N TYR A 176 -1.21 0.21 4.66
CA TYR A 176 0.14 0.14 5.17
C TYR A 176 1.12 -0.54 4.20
N VAL A 177 2.41 -0.34 4.44
CA VAL A 177 3.50 -1.12 3.86
C VAL A 177 4.25 -1.90 4.94
N THR A 178 4.94 -2.94 4.52
CA THR A 178 5.78 -3.76 5.40
C THR A 178 7.21 -3.86 4.91
N VAL A 179 7.44 -3.68 3.61
CA VAL A 179 8.76 -3.76 2.97
C VAL A 179 9.08 -2.43 2.31
N ASP A 180 10.17 -1.82 2.71
CA ASP A 180 10.73 -0.59 2.16
C ASP A 180 12.25 -0.75 2.00
N ALA A 181 12.80 -0.34 0.85
CA ALA A 181 14.22 -0.33 0.56
C ALA A 181 14.67 1.02 -0.04
N SER A 182 13.86 2.08 0.15
CA SER A 182 14.17 3.46 -0.24
C SER A 182 14.59 3.62 -1.70
N ASP A 183 13.80 3.04 -2.64
CA ASP A 183 14.04 3.15 -4.09
C ASP A 183 14.17 4.60 -4.57
N TRP A 184 13.35 5.50 -4.01
CA TRP A 184 13.40 6.93 -4.28
C TRP A 184 14.79 7.53 -4.00
N TYR A 185 15.48 7.06 -2.96
CA TYR A 185 16.81 7.57 -2.63
C TYR A 185 17.88 7.01 -3.57
N LEU A 186 17.72 5.77 -4.02
CA LEU A 186 18.60 5.18 -5.04
C LEU A 186 18.44 5.92 -6.37
N GLU A 187 17.22 6.28 -6.77
CA GLU A 187 16.94 7.15 -7.91
C GLU A 187 17.63 8.50 -7.74
N ASP A 188 17.50 9.16 -6.59
CA ASP A 188 18.15 10.46 -6.31
C ASP A 188 19.67 10.38 -6.42
N LEU A 189 20.30 9.29 -5.97
CA LEU A 189 21.74 9.08 -6.12
C LEU A 189 22.14 8.92 -7.57
N ALA A 190 21.37 8.16 -8.35
CA ALA A 190 21.60 7.98 -9.78
C ALA A 190 21.44 9.29 -10.55
N LEU A 191 20.37 10.06 -10.26
CA LEU A 191 20.14 11.39 -10.83
C LEU A 191 21.29 12.37 -10.51
N ALA A 192 21.76 12.37 -9.26
CA ALA A 192 22.87 13.22 -8.84
C ALA A 192 24.18 12.82 -9.53
N ALA A 193 24.44 11.53 -9.74
CA ALA A 193 25.60 11.04 -10.48
C ALA A 193 25.53 11.43 -11.95
N ALA A 194 24.38 11.26 -12.60
CA ALA A 194 24.18 11.65 -13.99
C ALA A 194 24.37 13.16 -14.21
N LYS A 195 23.81 14.00 -13.33
CA LYS A 195 24.00 15.47 -13.35
C LYS A 195 25.48 15.88 -13.20
N GLN A 196 26.29 15.08 -12.53
CA GLN A 196 27.74 15.29 -12.37
C GLN A 196 28.57 14.67 -13.51
N GLY A 197 27.94 14.06 -14.51
CA GLY A 197 28.62 13.39 -15.62
C GLY A 197 29.39 12.13 -15.21
N LYS A 198 29.04 11.53 -14.09
CA LYS A 198 29.67 10.28 -13.62
C LYS A 198 29.16 9.09 -14.41
N ILE A 199 30.06 8.17 -14.68
CA ILE A 199 29.73 6.91 -15.36
C ILE A 199 29.14 5.94 -14.30
N MET A 200 27.99 5.38 -14.62
CA MET A 200 27.32 4.37 -13.77
C MET A 200 27.30 3.01 -14.49
N ASP A 201 27.55 1.96 -13.73
CA ASP A 201 27.27 0.60 -14.16
C ASP A 201 25.80 0.27 -13.91
N TRP A 202 25.03 0.21 -14.97
CA TRP A 202 23.58 -0.05 -14.90
C TRP A 202 23.24 -1.47 -14.40
N ASN A 203 24.08 -2.46 -14.69
CA ASN A 203 23.89 -3.81 -14.16
C ASN A 203 24.11 -3.82 -12.64
N ALA A 204 25.16 -3.15 -12.17
CA ALA A 204 25.41 -3.03 -10.73
C ALA A 204 24.34 -2.21 -10.00
N LEU A 205 23.76 -1.20 -10.66
CA LEU A 205 22.63 -0.42 -10.12
C LEU A 205 21.37 -1.30 -9.99
N ARG A 206 21.03 -2.05 -11.05
CA ARG A 206 19.96 -3.04 -11.02
C ARG A 206 20.16 -4.06 -9.88
N ASP A 207 21.36 -4.63 -9.81
CA ASP A 207 21.67 -5.65 -8.80
C ASP A 207 21.58 -5.08 -7.38
N LEU A 208 22.00 -3.82 -7.16
CA LEU A 208 21.86 -3.13 -5.89
C LEU A 208 20.39 -2.88 -5.53
N PHE A 209 19.56 -2.47 -6.49
CA PHE A 209 18.13 -2.27 -6.33
C PHE A 209 17.45 -3.58 -5.93
N VAL A 210 17.62 -4.63 -6.74
CA VAL A 210 17.01 -5.94 -6.53
C VAL A 210 17.44 -6.55 -5.19
N GLU A 211 18.72 -6.58 -4.91
CA GLU A 211 19.27 -7.13 -3.66
C GLU A 211 18.73 -6.40 -2.43
N SER A 212 18.63 -5.07 -2.49
CA SER A 212 18.12 -4.27 -1.37
C SER A 212 16.67 -4.62 -1.05
N TYR A 213 15.82 -4.81 -2.06
CA TYR A 213 14.44 -5.20 -1.85
C TYR A 213 14.26 -6.64 -1.40
N VAL A 214 14.99 -7.61 -1.96
CA VAL A 214 14.93 -9.01 -1.52
C VAL A 214 15.37 -9.12 -0.06
N GLN A 215 16.44 -8.43 0.33
CA GLN A 215 16.91 -8.42 1.71
C GLN A 215 15.92 -7.71 2.66
N SER A 216 15.29 -6.61 2.22
CA SER A 216 14.28 -5.92 2.98
C SER A 216 13.03 -6.79 3.20
N ALA A 217 12.61 -7.53 2.16
CA ALA A 217 11.49 -8.45 2.25
C ALA A 217 11.75 -9.56 3.29
N ASN A 218 12.94 -10.17 3.25
CA ASN A 218 13.35 -11.20 4.22
C ASN A 218 13.47 -10.63 5.63
N PHE A 219 14.02 -9.43 5.77
CA PHE A 219 14.09 -8.73 7.06
C PHE A 219 12.68 -8.46 7.63
N SER A 220 11.75 -8.01 6.80
CA SER A 220 10.37 -7.70 7.20
C SER A 220 9.59 -8.95 7.58
N ASP A 221 9.80 -10.08 6.88
CA ASP A 221 9.21 -11.36 7.24
C ASP A 221 9.73 -11.87 8.60
N ASP A 222 11.06 -11.83 8.81
CA ASP A 222 11.65 -12.18 10.11
C ASP A 222 11.11 -11.29 11.24
N LEU A 223 11.08 -9.98 11.03
CA LEU A 223 10.54 -9.04 12.00
C LEU A 223 9.05 -9.33 12.29
N ALA A 224 8.25 -9.61 11.27
CA ALA A 224 6.85 -9.95 11.43
C ALA A 224 6.67 -11.26 12.23
N ARG A 225 7.44 -12.29 11.93
CA ARG A 225 7.41 -13.55 12.69
C ARG A 225 7.78 -13.36 14.16
N ARG A 226 8.82 -12.57 14.45
CA ARG A 226 9.21 -12.24 15.84
C ARG A 226 8.17 -11.39 16.55
N THR A 227 7.44 -10.55 15.80
CA THR A 227 6.46 -9.61 16.37
C THR A 227 5.07 -10.24 16.51
N LEU A 228 4.64 -11.01 15.52
CA LEU A 228 3.25 -11.49 15.39
C LEU A 228 3.12 -13.00 15.62
N GLY A 229 4.25 -13.75 15.60
CA GLY A 229 4.26 -15.22 15.63
C GLY A 229 3.78 -15.86 14.32
N ARG A 230 3.66 -15.09 13.24
CA ARG A 230 3.22 -15.56 11.91
C ARG A 230 3.85 -14.74 10.79
N ALA A 231 3.81 -15.28 9.57
CA ALA A 231 4.07 -14.53 8.35
C ALA A 231 2.77 -13.87 7.85
N PRO A 232 2.66 -12.53 7.83
CA PRO A 232 1.59 -11.85 7.09
C PRO A 232 1.90 -11.83 5.61
N VAL A 233 0.93 -11.44 4.77
CA VAL A 233 1.24 -11.03 3.41
C VAL A 233 2.01 -9.71 3.48
N GLN A 234 3.20 -9.68 2.87
CA GLN A 234 4.01 -8.47 2.82
C GLN A 234 3.51 -7.53 1.72
N MET A 235 3.67 -6.22 1.93
CA MET A 235 3.38 -5.20 0.93
C MET A 235 4.64 -4.38 0.68
N ILE A 236 5.14 -4.41 -0.56
CA ILE A 236 6.30 -3.61 -0.99
C ILE A 236 5.86 -2.17 -1.25
N LEU A 237 6.65 -1.23 -0.73
CA LEU A 237 6.64 0.16 -1.14
C LEU A 237 7.67 0.37 -2.26
N LEU A 238 7.18 0.82 -3.38
CA LEU A 238 7.94 1.40 -4.49
C LEU A 238 7.35 2.77 -4.82
N HIS A 239 8.08 3.55 -5.61
CA HIS A 239 7.57 4.78 -6.20
C HIS A 239 7.56 4.64 -7.73
N GLU A 240 6.75 5.43 -8.42
CA GLU A 240 6.69 5.45 -9.87
C GLU A 240 7.94 6.15 -10.45
N THR A 241 9.11 5.53 -10.31
CA THR A 241 10.42 6.05 -10.75
C THR A 241 10.89 5.37 -12.04
N ASP A 242 11.91 5.95 -12.69
CA ASP A 242 12.54 5.32 -13.85
C ASP A 242 13.20 4.00 -13.46
N LEU A 243 13.89 3.96 -12.31
CA LEU A 243 14.52 2.71 -11.84
C LEU A 243 13.50 1.62 -11.53
N ALA A 244 12.35 1.98 -10.95
CA ALA A 244 11.29 1.01 -10.72
C ALA A 244 10.75 0.45 -12.04
N ALA A 245 10.51 1.31 -13.04
CA ALA A 245 10.08 0.88 -14.37
C ALA A 245 11.10 -0.02 -15.07
N MET A 246 12.40 0.22 -14.85
CA MET A 246 13.50 -0.54 -15.47
C MET A 246 13.79 -1.87 -14.78
N PHE A 247 13.49 -2.04 -13.47
CA PHE A 247 14.04 -3.16 -12.69
C PHE A 247 13.00 -3.94 -11.88
N VAL A 248 11.71 -3.58 -11.91
CA VAL A 248 10.68 -4.26 -11.08
C VAL A 248 10.44 -5.70 -11.52
N ASP A 249 10.63 -6.04 -12.78
CA ASP A 249 10.55 -7.42 -13.26
C ASP A 249 11.72 -8.27 -12.76
N ASP A 250 12.96 -7.74 -12.79
CA ASP A 250 14.14 -8.39 -12.19
C ASP A 250 13.90 -8.62 -10.68
N LEU A 251 13.33 -7.64 -9.97
CA LEU A 251 12.96 -7.79 -8.57
C LEU A 251 11.92 -8.91 -8.37
N ALA A 252 10.87 -8.93 -9.17
CA ALA A 252 9.83 -9.95 -9.08
C ALA A 252 10.39 -11.36 -9.33
N ILE A 253 11.27 -11.50 -10.31
CA ILE A 253 11.96 -12.76 -10.62
C ILE A 253 12.86 -13.18 -9.44
N ALA A 254 13.65 -12.27 -8.89
CA ALA A 254 14.54 -12.54 -7.76
C ALA A 254 13.76 -12.93 -6.49
N LEU A 255 12.64 -12.29 -6.20
CA LEU A 255 11.76 -12.66 -5.09
C LEU A 255 11.20 -14.08 -5.25
N LYS A 256 10.75 -14.45 -6.47
CA LYS A 256 10.28 -15.81 -6.75
C LYS A 256 11.41 -16.84 -6.56
N GLN A 257 12.62 -16.52 -7.00
CA GLN A 257 13.81 -17.38 -6.79
C GLN A 257 14.16 -17.52 -5.29
N ASP A 258 13.88 -16.50 -4.47
CA ASP A 258 14.06 -16.50 -3.01
C ASP A 258 12.87 -17.15 -2.26
N GLY A 259 11.94 -17.77 -2.99
CA GLY A 259 10.81 -18.52 -2.43
C GLY A 259 9.58 -17.69 -2.09
N TRP A 260 9.46 -16.45 -2.58
CA TRP A 260 8.28 -15.65 -2.42
C TRP A 260 7.22 -15.98 -3.46
N THR A 261 5.97 -16.02 -3.03
CA THR A 261 4.80 -16.02 -3.92
C THR A 261 4.29 -14.58 -4.07
N ILE A 262 4.26 -14.10 -5.32
CA ILE A 262 3.66 -12.80 -5.61
C ILE A 262 2.15 -12.97 -5.63
N VAL A 263 1.47 -12.13 -4.88
CA VAL A 263 0.00 -12.10 -4.75
C VAL A 263 -0.54 -10.72 -5.10
N THR A 264 -1.86 -10.59 -5.19
CA THR A 264 -2.51 -9.32 -5.48
C THR A 264 -2.47 -8.36 -4.29
N ALA A 265 -2.59 -7.05 -4.56
CA ALA A 265 -2.74 -6.04 -3.52
C ALA A 265 -4.03 -6.26 -2.70
N ASP A 266 -5.11 -6.73 -3.34
CA ASP A 266 -6.35 -7.09 -2.66
C ASP A 266 -6.11 -8.21 -1.62
N GLU A 267 -5.32 -9.24 -1.95
CA GLU A 267 -4.96 -10.31 -1.01
C GLU A 267 -4.11 -9.80 0.15
N ALA A 268 -3.18 -8.86 -0.12
CA ALA A 268 -2.35 -8.30 0.94
C ALA A 268 -3.17 -7.50 1.96
N TYR A 269 -4.11 -6.68 1.51
CA TYR A 269 -4.99 -5.93 2.41
C TYR A 269 -6.19 -6.73 2.94
N ALA A 270 -6.36 -7.98 2.52
CA ALA A 270 -7.23 -8.94 3.20
C ALA A 270 -6.55 -9.64 4.40
N ASP A 271 -5.22 -9.48 4.59
CA ASP A 271 -4.52 -10.03 5.76
C ASP A 271 -5.02 -9.38 7.06
N PRO A 272 -5.18 -10.15 8.15
CA PRO A 272 -5.59 -9.62 9.45
C PRO A 272 -4.74 -8.46 9.98
N MET A 273 -3.53 -8.25 9.48
CA MET A 273 -2.68 -7.12 9.84
C MET A 273 -3.35 -5.76 9.53
N VAL A 274 -4.28 -5.69 8.57
CA VAL A 274 -5.00 -4.46 8.22
C VAL A 274 -5.75 -3.87 9.43
N SER A 275 -6.24 -4.71 10.32
CA SER A 275 -6.94 -4.30 11.55
C SER A 275 -6.02 -4.05 12.74
N MET A 276 -4.72 -4.34 12.62
CA MET A 276 -3.74 -4.08 13.69
C MET A 276 -3.26 -2.64 13.61
N ILE A 277 -3.82 -1.77 14.44
CA ILE A 277 -3.51 -0.34 14.48
C ILE A 277 -2.57 -0.07 15.67
N PRO A 278 -1.25 0.13 15.45
CA PRO A 278 -0.31 0.28 16.56
C PRO A 278 -0.50 1.60 17.31
N ASP A 279 -0.45 1.55 18.64
CA ASP A 279 -0.41 2.74 19.51
C ASP A 279 1.03 2.97 20.00
N VAL A 280 1.79 3.74 19.24
CA VAL A 280 3.22 4.00 19.48
C VAL A 280 3.47 5.50 19.68
N GLU A 281 4.57 5.83 20.37
CA GLU A 281 4.99 7.23 20.59
C GLU A 281 5.40 7.91 19.28
N MET A 282 6.10 7.19 18.41
CA MET A 282 6.50 7.64 17.08
C MET A 282 5.75 6.81 16.03
N ALA A 283 4.77 7.40 15.39
CA ALA A 283 4.01 6.76 14.31
C ALA A 283 4.61 7.14 12.96
N ASP A 284 5.62 6.37 12.55
CA ASP A 284 6.44 6.57 11.35
C ASP A 284 7.01 5.22 10.89
N GLY A 285 7.16 5.04 9.57
CA GLY A 285 7.70 3.83 8.97
C GLY A 285 6.68 2.73 8.68
N THR A 286 7.15 1.50 8.50
CA THR A 286 6.31 0.39 8.09
C THR A 286 5.41 -0.11 9.22
N ARG A 287 4.29 -0.75 8.88
CA ARG A 287 3.36 -1.33 9.86
C ARG A 287 4.05 -2.33 10.78
N THR A 288 4.93 -3.17 10.23
CA THR A 288 5.66 -4.16 11.00
C THR A 288 6.61 -3.51 12.01
N GLN A 289 7.28 -2.41 11.61
CA GLN A 289 8.18 -1.65 12.50
C GLN A 289 7.41 -1.01 13.67
N MET A 290 6.23 -0.44 13.39
CA MET A 290 5.38 0.15 14.43
C MET A 290 4.84 -0.90 15.40
N LEU A 291 4.36 -2.05 14.91
CA LEU A 291 3.92 -3.16 15.76
C LEU A 291 5.07 -3.76 16.58
N ALA A 292 6.27 -3.83 16.01
CA ALA A 292 7.46 -4.24 16.73
C ALA A 292 7.84 -3.26 17.84
N ALA A 293 7.70 -1.95 17.59
CA ALA A 293 7.92 -0.92 18.59
C ALA A 293 6.92 -1.04 19.75
N GLU A 294 5.62 -1.17 19.46
CA GLU A 294 4.57 -1.37 20.45
C GLU A 294 4.83 -2.58 21.35
N ARG A 295 5.37 -3.66 20.78
CA ARG A 295 5.66 -4.92 21.50
C ARG A 295 7.10 -5.01 22.04
N SER A 296 7.84 -3.93 21.97
CA SER A 296 9.23 -3.84 22.42
C SER A 296 10.17 -4.87 21.76
N VAL A 297 9.89 -5.23 20.50
CA VAL A 297 10.76 -6.10 19.69
C VAL A 297 11.91 -5.28 19.13
N GLY A 298 13.14 -5.66 19.43
CA GLY A 298 14.36 -5.00 18.97
C GLY A 298 14.71 -5.30 17.51
N ASN A 299 15.75 -4.63 16.99
CA ASN A 299 16.27 -4.78 15.62
C ASN A 299 15.15 -4.64 14.55
N ARG A 300 14.47 -3.50 14.55
CA ARG A 300 13.31 -3.24 13.70
C ARG A 300 13.60 -2.38 12.47
N TRP A 301 14.84 -1.93 12.27
CA TRP A 301 15.23 -1.08 11.15
C TRP A 301 16.10 -1.85 10.16
N TYR A 302 15.69 -1.86 8.90
CA TYR A 302 16.49 -2.43 7.83
C TYR A 302 17.67 -1.50 7.52
N MET A 303 18.90 -2.05 7.59
CA MET A 303 20.11 -1.23 7.60
C MET A 303 20.34 -0.43 6.31
N ARG A 304 19.87 -0.90 5.15
CA ARG A 304 20.08 -0.19 3.88
C ARG A 304 19.15 1.00 3.68
N ASN A 305 18.12 1.17 4.54
CA ASN A 305 17.32 2.38 4.60
C ASN A 305 18.06 3.54 5.31
N ASP A 306 19.24 3.30 5.91
CA ASP A 306 20.12 4.39 6.32
C ASP A 306 20.74 5.04 5.08
N PRO A 307 20.50 6.35 4.82
CA PRO A 307 21.03 7.05 3.65
C PRO A 307 22.55 6.99 3.53
N LYS A 308 23.28 6.89 4.64
CA LYS A 308 24.75 6.76 4.63
C LYS A 308 25.19 5.40 4.09
N VAL A 309 24.48 4.34 4.49
CA VAL A 309 24.75 2.98 3.99
C VAL A 309 24.41 2.87 2.52
N ALA A 310 23.21 3.34 2.11
CA ALA A 310 22.77 3.33 0.73
C ALA A 310 23.75 4.11 -0.18
N LYS A 311 24.12 5.34 0.22
CA LYS A 311 25.09 6.16 -0.51
C LYS A 311 26.46 5.50 -0.66
N LYS A 312 26.95 4.85 0.42
CA LYS A 312 28.23 4.12 0.38
C LYS A 312 28.15 2.95 -0.60
N LEU A 313 27.11 2.12 -0.52
CA LEU A 313 26.93 0.98 -1.42
C LEU A 313 26.82 1.43 -2.88
N PHE A 314 26.08 2.50 -3.15
CA PHE A 314 25.96 3.09 -4.48
C PHE A 314 27.34 3.54 -5.02
N ALA A 315 28.10 4.29 -4.20
CA ALA A 315 29.41 4.78 -4.62
C ALA A 315 30.41 3.65 -4.90
N GLU A 316 30.43 2.60 -4.08
CA GLU A 316 31.37 1.49 -4.20
C GLU A 316 31.03 0.51 -5.31
N ARG A 317 29.74 0.33 -5.62
CA ARG A 317 29.29 -0.73 -6.54
C ARG A 317 28.89 -0.20 -7.91
N VAL A 318 28.27 1.00 -7.95
CA VAL A 318 27.62 1.53 -9.15
C VAL A 318 28.51 2.53 -9.89
N LEU A 319 29.20 3.42 -9.17
CA LEU A 319 30.04 4.41 -9.83
C LEU A 319 31.31 3.75 -10.40
N ARG A 320 31.65 4.18 -11.61
CA ARG A 320 32.92 3.83 -12.27
C ARG A 320 33.88 5.03 -12.22
N GLU A 321 35.16 4.76 -12.06
CA GLU A 321 36.22 5.79 -12.09
C GLU A 321 36.38 6.36 -13.51
#